data_42db230390900e341de4ba4f8e15022c
#
_entry.id   42db230390900e341de4ba4f8e15022c
#
_cell.length_a   1.000
_cell.length_b   1.000
_cell.length_c   1.000
_cell.angle_alpha   90.00
_cell.angle_beta   90.00
_cell.angle_gamma   90.00
#
_symmetry.space_group_name_H-M   'P 1'
#
loop_
_entity.id
_entity.type
_entity.pdbx_description
1 polymer ?
#
loop_
_entity_poly.entity_id
_entity_poly.type
_entity_poly.pdbx_seq_one_letter_code
_entity_poly.pdbx_strand_id
1 'polypeptide(L)'
;PLRDHWYHDLTALPIAKGPCPTEEMDAEDPLFILYTSGSTGKPKAILHTHGGYMVGTYTTLKYTFDIRDEDRWWCTADPGWITGHSYLVYGPLLAGATSFMFEGGPTYPYPNRWWQLIEYYGITTFYTAPTAIRSLMRFGEAWPNRHDLSSLRLLGSVGEPINPEAWHWFHRVIGKGRCPIMDTWWQTETGMFQI
;
A
#
# COMPACT_ATOMS: atom_id res chain seq x y z
N PRO A 1 25.24 -25.66 -13.58
CA PRO A 1 24.36 -25.68 -12.43
C PRO A 1 23.24 -24.68 -12.63
N LEU A 2 22.02 -25.15 -12.53
CA LEU A 2 20.85 -24.29 -12.64
C LEU A 2 20.84 -23.41 -11.37
N ARG A 3 20.98 -22.10 -11.55
CA ARG A 3 20.86 -21.09 -10.48
C ARG A 3 19.42 -20.97 -10.01
N ASP A 4 18.48 -21.12 -10.94
CA ASP A 4 17.08 -20.88 -10.73
C ASP A 4 16.36 -22.19 -10.34
N HIS A 5 15.49 -22.11 -9.35
CA HIS A 5 14.70 -23.22 -8.85
C HIS A 5 13.21 -22.86 -8.91
N TRP A 6 12.37 -23.84 -9.17
CA TRP A 6 10.93 -23.67 -9.07
C TRP A 6 10.53 -23.55 -7.60
N TYR A 7 9.72 -22.55 -7.27
CA TYR A 7 9.21 -22.34 -5.91
C TYR A 7 8.53 -23.60 -5.33
N HIS A 8 7.72 -24.28 -6.15
CA HIS A 8 7.03 -25.50 -5.73
C HIS A 8 7.98 -26.65 -5.39
N ASP A 9 9.11 -26.76 -6.11
CA ASP A 9 10.11 -27.80 -5.80
C ASP A 9 10.79 -27.51 -4.47
N LEU A 10 11.13 -26.25 -4.21
CA LEU A 10 11.73 -25.84 -2.94
C LEU A 10 10.78 -26.05 -1.76
N THR A 11 9.52 -25.67 -1.89
CA THR A 11 8.52 -25.82 -0.82
C THR A 11 8.09 -27.27 -0.59
N ALA A 12 8.34 -28.17 -1.55
CA ALA A 12 8.12 -29.60 -1.40
C ALA A 12 9.21 -30.30 -0.58
N LEU A 13 10.39 -29.66 -0.39
CA LEU A 13 11.50 -30.24 0.39
C LEU A 13 11.10 -30.45 1.84
N PRO A 14 11.59 -31.53 2.50
CA PRO A 14 11.28 -31.81 3.90
C PRO A 14 11.64 -30.65 4.84
N ILE A 15 12.76 -29.96 4.58
CA ILE A 15 13.21 -28.81 5.37
C ILE A 15 12.23 -27.61 5.31
N ALA A 16 11.52 -27.44 4.19
CA ALA A 16 10.55 -26.37 4.04
C ALA A 16 9.24 -26.62 4.81
N LYS A 17 9.04 -27.81 5.35
CA LYS A 17 7.89 -28.19 6.18
C LYS A 17 8.11 -28.02 7.68
N GLY A 18 9.33 -27.71 8.06
CA GLY A 18 9.71 -27.46 9.45
C GLY A 18 9.38 -26.03 9.90
N PRO A 19 9.51 -25.74 11.20
CA PRO A 19 9.43 -24.37 11.70
C PRO A 19 10.54 -23.53 11.10
N CYS A 20 10.21 -22.28 10.74
CA CYS A 20 11.19 -21.27 10.33
C CYS A 20 11.32 -20.25 11.48
N PRO A 21 12.31 -20.39 12.37
CA PRO A 21 12.48 -19.44 13.46
C PRO A 21 12.85 -18.07 12.93
N THR A 22 12.43 -17.04 13.65
CA THR A 22 12.82 -15.66 13.34
C THR A 22 14.30 -15.46 13.73
N GLU A 23 15.06 -14.87 12.83
CA GLU A 23 16.43 -14.43 13.15
C GLU A 23 16.40 -13.15 14.00
N GLU A 24 17.27 -13.09 14.99
CA GLU A 24 17.50 -11.86 15.76
C GLU A 24 18.37 -10.91 14.94
N MET A 25 17.88 -9.69 14.71
CA MET A 25 18.54 -8.67 13.91
C MET A 25 18.84 -7.43 14.75
N ASP A 26 20.00 -6.84 14.53
CA ASP A 26 20.30 -5.52 15.08
C ASP A 26 19.51 -4.43 14.35
N ALA A 27 19.24 -3.32 15.04
CA ALA A 27 18.52 -2.18 14.46
C ALA A 27 19.21 -1.60 13.22
N GLU A 28 20.53 -1.68 13.16
CA GLU A 28 21.35 -1.18 12.04
C GLU A 28 21.58 -2.23 10.95
N ASP A 29 21.16 -3.47 11.15
CA ASP A 29 21.29 -4.50 10.12
C ASP A 29 20.47 -4.14 8.87
N PRO A 30 20.99 -4.46 7.67
CA PRO A 30 20.28 -4.28 6.42
C PRO A 30 18.94 -5.03 6.38
N LEU A 31 17.84 -4.31 6.07
CA LEU A 31 16.53 -4.92 5.88
C LEU A 31 16.32 -5.30 4.41
N PHE A 32 16.47 -4.34 3.51
CA PHE A 32 16.37 -4.55 2.08
C PHE A 32 17.11 -3.47 1.28
N ILE A 33 17.34 -3.76 0.01
CA ILE A 33 17.87 -2.80 -0.97
C ILE A 33 16.83 -2.62 -2.07
N LEU A 34 16.48 -1.36 -2.35
CA LEU A 34 15.59 -1.00 -3.45
C LEU A 34 16.28 -0.01 -4.38
N TYR A 35 16.22 -0.27 -5.67
CA TYR A 35 16.84 0.58 -6.67
C TYR A 35 15.90 1.67 -7.16
N THR A 36 16.41 2.88 -7.30
CA THR A 36 15.75 3.98 -8.00
C THR A 36 16.45 4.27 -9.33
N SER A 37 15.73 4.89 -10.27
CA SER A 37 16.28 5.22 -11.60
C SER A 37 17.46 6.19 -11.55
N GLY A 38 17.59 6.97 -10.46
CA GLY A 38 18.64 7.97 -10.30
C GLY A 38 18.55 9.13 -11.29
N SER A 39 18.85 10.34 -10.86
CA SER A 39 18.87 11.54 -11.71
C SER A 39 20.02 11.52 -12.76
N THR A 40 21.02 10.68 -12.58
CA THR A 40 22.22 10.57 -13.44
C THR A 40 22.16 9.41 -14.44
N GLY A 41 21.00 8.73 -14.56
CA GLY A 41 20.81 7.59 -15.46
C GLY A 41 21.40 6.26 -14.97
N LYS A 42 22.13 6.25 -13.85
CA LYS A 42 22.57 5.00 -13.21
C LYS A 42 21.65 4.67 -12.05
N PRO A 43 21.18 3.42 -11.93
CA PRO A 43 20.37 3.01 -10.79
C PRO A 43 21.10 3.25 -9.47
N LYS A 44 20.39 3.81 -8.47
CA LYS A 44 20.91 4.00 -7.12
C LYS A 44 20.30 2.95 -6.20
N ALA A 45 21.15 2.22 -5.50
CA ALA A 45 20.75 1.28 -4.47
C ALA A 45 20.46 2.03 -3.17
N ILE A 46 19.23 1.98 -2.71
CA ILE A 46 18.81 2.54 -1.43
C ILE A 46 18.72 1.41 -0.42
N LEU A 47 19.54 1.48 0.62
CA LEU A 47 19.56 0.52 1.71
C LEU A 47 18.71 1.07 2.86
N HIS A 48 17.78 0.28 3.35
CA HIS A 48 17.05 0.54 4.58
C HIS A 48 17.45 -0.47 5.67
N THR A 49 17.57 0.01 6.90
CA THR A 49 17.88 -0.80 8.08
C THR A 49 16.63 -1.16 8.87
N HIS A 50 16.71 -2.23 9.67
CA HIS A 50 15.57 -2.76 10.43
C HIS A 50 14.95 -1.72 11.37
N GLY A 51 15.72 -1.15 12.27
CA GLY A 51 15.19 -0.26 13.31
C GLY A 51 14.62 1.04 12.77
N GLY A 52 15.38 1.73 11.93
CA GLY A 52 14.94 3.02 11.34
C GLY A 52 13.67 2.87 10.50
N TYR A 53 13.64 1.83 9.66
CA TYR A 53 12.48 1.59 8.80
C TYR A 53 11.24 1.17 9.59
N MET A 54 11.39 0.30 10.58
CA MET A 54 10.31 -0.16 11.44
C MET A 54 9.68 1.00 12.22
N VAL A 55 10.50 1.80 12.90
CA VAL A 55 10.03 2.95 13.68
C VAL A 55 9.35 3.98 12.79
N GLY A 56 9.96 4.30 11.64
CA GLY A 56 9.45 5.31 10.73
C GLY A 56 8.12 4.92 10.09
N THR A 57 8.01 3.69 9.55
CA THR A 57 6.77 3.23 8.90
C THR A 57 5.62 3.09 9.90
N TYR A 58 5.89 2.57 11.10
CA TYR A 58 4.89 2.50 12.17
C TYR A 58 4.40 3.89 12.59
N THR A 59 5.34 4.78 12.93
CA THR A 59 5.03 6.12 13.46
C THR A 59 4.24 6.95 12.45
N THR A 60 4.70 6.97 11.20
CA THR A 60 4.04 7.74 10.14
C THR A 60 2.66 7.21 9.83
N LEU A 61 2.49 5.89 9.72
CA LEU A 61 1.17 5.30 9.53
C LEU A 61 0.22 5.61 10.69
N LYS A 62 0.73 5.48 11.93
CA LYS A 62 -0.05 5.73 13.14
C LYS A 62 -0.58 7.15 13.22
N TYR A 63 0.28 8.13 12.98
CA TYR A 63 -0.10 9.54 13.12
C TYR A 63 -0.78 10.14 11.89
N THR A 64 -0.40 9.71 10.68
CA THR A 64 -1.01 10.25 9.45
C THR A 64 -2.39 9.66 9.19
N PHE A 65 -2.56 8.37 9.41
CA PHE A 65 -3.82 7.67 9.13
C PHE A 65 -4.61 7.30 10.38
N ASP A 66 -4.13 7.66 11.58
CA ASP A 66 -4.81 7.31 12.83
C ASP A 66 -5.23 5.84 12.84
N ILE A 67 -4.30 4.95 12.44
CA ILE A 67 -4.59 3.53 12.28
C ILE A 67 -5.01 2.91 13.62
N ARG A 68 -6.07 2.10 13.61
CA ARG A 68 -6.68 1.48 14.77
C ARG A 68 -6.71 -0.03 14.62
N ASP A 69 -6.87 -0.73 15.71
CA ASP A 69 -6.87 -2.21 15.74
C ASP A 69 -7.99 -2.83 14.90
N GLU A 70 -9.14 -2.15 14.80
CA GLU A 70 -10.28 -2.57 14.00
C GLU A 70 -10.18 -2.22 12.52
N ASP A 71 -9.15 -1.44 12.11
CA ASP A 71 -9.03 -1.00 10.73
C ASP A 71 -8.70 -2.14 9.78
N ARG A 72 -9.37 -2.06 8.63
CA ARG A 72 -9.05 -2.84 7.44
C ARG A 72 -8.43 -1.90 6.42
N TRP A 73 -7.12 -1.91 6.45
CA TRP A 73 -6.28 -1.05 5.62
C TRP A 73 -6.10 -1.63 4.23
N TRP A 74 -6.32 -0.81 3.22
CA TRP A 74 -6.01 -1.17 1.84
C TRP A 74 -5.15 -0.13 1.15
N CYS A 75 -3.89 -0.49 0.90
CA CYS A 75 -2.99 0.20 -0.01
C CYS A 75 -2.97 -0.53 -1.34
N THR A 76 -3.23 0.18 -2.45
CA THR A 76 -3.29 -0.44 -3.79
C THR A 76 -1.94 -0.50 -4.50
N ALA A 77 -0.88 -0.10 -3.83
CA ALA A 77 0.45 -0.12 -4.42
C ALA A 77 0.96 -1.55 -4.63
N ASP A 78 1.71 -1.73 -5.71
CA ASP A 78 2.41 -2.98 -5.98
C ASP A 78 3.50 -3.22 -4.93
N PRO A 79 3.61 -4.46 -4.37
CA PRO A 79 4.66 -4.81 -3.41
C PRO A 79 6.10 -4.61 -3.93
N GLY A 80 6.30 -4.56 -5.24
CA GLY A 80 7.59 -4.29 -5.85
C GLY A 80 8.06 -2.83 -5.76
N TRP A 81 7.18 -1.90 -5.35
CA TRP A 81 7.51 -0.49 -5.13
C TRP A 81 7.65 -0.17 -3.65
N ILE A 82 8.38 0.92 -3.34
CA ILE A 82 8.58 1.32 -1.94
C ILE A 82 7.25 1.56 -1.21
N THR A 83 6.23 2.07 -1.88
CA THR A 83 4.91 2.26 -1.27
C THR A 83 4.28 0.92 -0.85
N GLY A 84 4.44 -0.11 -1.66
CA GLY A 84 4.01 -1.46 -1.30
C GLY A 84 4.80 -2.02 -0.13
N HIS A 85 6.13 -1.86 -0.10
CA HIS A 85 6.95 -2.25 1.05
C HIS A 85 6.45 -1.56 2.31
N SER A 86 6.43 -0.22 2.32
CA SER A 86 6.18 0.56 3.53
C SER A 86 4.73 0.45 4.02
N TYR A 87 3.75 0.54 3.11
CA TYR A 87 2.36 0.75 3.50
C TYR A 87 1.35 -0.28 2.98
N LEU A 88 1.80 -1.34 2.31
CA LEU A 88 0.99 -2.54 2.11
C LEU A 88 1.47 -3.66 3.05
N VAL A 89 2.78 -3.79 3.27
CA VAL A 89 3.37 -4.88 4.04
C VAL A 89 3.80 -4.42 5.44
N TYR A 90 4.90 -3.66 5.54
CA TYR A 90 5.56 -3.43 6.84
C TYR A 90 4.73 -2.57 7.80
N GLY A 91 4.34 -1.37 7.40
CA GLY A 91 3.65 -0.43 8.28
C GLY A 91 2.35 -0.98 8.90
N PRO A 92 1.40 -1.50 8.10
CA PRO A 92 0.16 -2.04 8.63
C PRO A 92 0.37 -3.24 9.55
N LEU A 93 1.26 -4.17 9.19
CA LEU A 93 1.53 -5.35 10.00
C LEU A 93 2.24 -5.00 11.31
N LEU A 94 3.17 -4.05 11.29
CA LEU A 94 3.80 -3.51 12.51
C LEU A 94 2.78 -2.82 13.43
N ALA A 95 1.78 -2.18 12.84
CA ALA A 95 0.70 -1.54 13.60
C ALA A 95 -0.37 -2.52 14.12
N GLY A 96 -0.27 -3.82 13.79
CA GLY A 96 -1.26 -4.83 14.15
C GLY A 96 -2.58 -4.73 13.36
N ALA A 97 -2.61 -3.92 12.29
CA ALA A 97 -3.80 -3.74 11.47
C ALA A 97 -3.99 -4.89 10.47
N THR A 98 -5.24 -5.11 10.06
CA THR A 98 -5.54 -5.99 8.93
C THR A 98 -5.15 -5.31 7.63
N SER A 99 -4.13 -5.82 6.94
CA SER A 99 -3.74 -5.34 5.60
C SER A 99 -4.44 -6.15 4.53
N PHE A 100 -5.22 -5.47 3.67
CA PHE A 100 -5.89 -6.10 2.53
C PHE A 100 -5.00 -6.02 1.30
N MET A 101 -4.78 -7.15 0.65
CA MET A 101 -4.01 -7.27 -0.58
C MET A 101 -4.90 -7.82 -1.70
N PHE A 102 -4.84 -7.19 -2.87
CA PHE A 102 -5.62 -7.59 -4.02
C PHE A 102 -4.73 -7.77 -5.25
N GLU A 103 -4.77 -8.96 -5.83
CA GLU A 103 -4.15 -9.26 -7.11
C GLU A 103 -5.15 -9.04 -8.24
N GLY A 104 -4.93 -8.01 -9.04
CA GLY A 104 -5.76 -7.72 -10.22
C GLY A 104 -5.90 -6.23 -10.53
N GLY A 105 -6.41 -5.95 -11.72
CA GLY A 105 -6.65 -4.58 -12.18
C GLY A 105 -7.90 -3.95 -11.57
N PRO A 106 -7.92 -2.62 -11.41
CA PRO A 106 -9.04 -1.91 -10.78
C PRO A 106 -10.34 -1.98 -11.58
N THR A 107 -10.27 -2.33 -12.86
CA THR A 107 -11.39 -2.30 -13.79
C THR A 107 -11.78 -3.69 -14.33
N TYR A 108 -11.16 -4.75 -13.82
CA TYR A 108 -11.46 -6.11 -14.26
C TYR A 108 -12.25 -6.89 -13.19
N PRO A 109 -13.34 -7.55 -13.56
CA PRO A 109 -13.97 -7.62 -14.88
C PRO A 109 -14.81 -6.38 -15.23
N TYR A 110 -15.09 -5.49 -14.27
CA TYR A 110 -15.87 -4.25 -14.47
C TYR A 110 -15.28 -3.08 -13.67
N PRO A 111 -15.58 -1.82 -14.05
CA PRO A 111 -15.05 -0.61 -13.38
C PRO A 111 -15.47 -0.42 -11.91
N ASN A 112 -16.34 -1.27 -11.40
CA ASN A 112 -16.74 -1.26 -9.99
C ASN A 112 -15.88 -2.17 -9.09
N ARG A 113 -14.87 -2.83 -9.64
CA ARG A 113 -14.15 -3.88 -8.92
C ARG A 113 -13.64 -3.44 -7.55
N TRP A 114 -13.00 -2.29 -7.46
CA TRP A 114 -12.49 -1.78 -6.19
C TRP A 114 -13.61 -1.41 -5.21
N TRP A 115 -14.71 -0.84 -5.71
CA TRP A 115 -15.85 -0.47 -4.87
C TRP A 115 -16.55 -1.71 -4.30
N GLN A 116 -16.65 -2.74 -5.10
CA GLN A 116 -17.15 -4.06 -4.66
C GLN A 116 -16.28 -4.68 -3.56
N LEU A 117 -14.95 -4.56 -3.68
CA LEU A 117 -14.02 -5.06 -2.67
C LEU A 117 -14.12 -4.26 -1.36
N ILE A 118 -14.22 -2.93 -1.45
CA ILE A 118 -14.42 -2.08 -0.27
C ILE A 118 -15.69 -2.48 0.48
N GLU A 119 -16.81 -2.61 -0.24
CA GLU A 119 -18.08 -3.03 0.34
C GLU A 119 -18.00 -4.44 0.97
N TYR A 120 -17.51 -5.39 0.18
CA TYR A 120 -17.49 -6.81 0.60
C TYR A 120 -16.58 -7.07 1.80
N TYR A 121 -15.42 -6.46 1.82
CA TYR A 121 -14.44 -6.65 2.90
C TYR A 121 -14.54 -5.59 4.00
N GLY A 122 -15.41 -4.59 3.87
CA GLY A 122 -15.58 -3.52 4.85
C GLY A 122 -14.30 -2.74 5.06
N ILE A 123 -13.61 -2.36 3.99
CA ILE A 123 -12.38 -1.58 4.04
C ILE A 123 -12.66 -0.24 4.73
N THR A 124 -11.84 0.12 5.71
CA THR A 124 -12.02 1.35 6.49
C THR A 124 -11.10 2.48 6.05
N THR A 125 -9.93 2.14 5.55
CA THR A 125 -8.94 3.11 5.05
C THR A 125 -8.45 2.69 3.67
N PHE A 126 -8.54 3.60 2.71
CA PHE A 126 -8.21 3.32 1.31
C PHE A 126 -7.14 4.29 0.80
N TYR A 127 -5.97 3.75 0.44
CA TYR A 127 -4.78 4.48 0.06
C TYR A 127 -4.34 4.11 -1.36
N THR A 128 -4.33 5.10 -2.28
CA THR A 128 -4.10 4.84 -3.70
C THR A 128 -3.44 6.02 -4.41
N ALA A 129 -3.08 5.85 -5.68
CA ALA A 129 -2.44 6.88 -6.48
C ALA A 129 -3.46 7.73 -7.25
N PRO A 130 -3.21 9.05 -7.45
CA PRO A 130 -4.04 9.93 -8.26
C PRO A 130 -4.28 9.44 -9.69
N THR A 131 -3.30 8.79 -10.30
CA THR A 131 -3.46 8.17 -11.62
C THR A 131 -4.56 7.10 -11.63
N ALA A 132 -4.66 6.28 -10.59
CA ALA A 132 -5.72 5.29 -10.45
C ALA A 132 -7.09 5.97 -10.27
N ILE A 133 -7.15 7.02 -9.44
CA ILE A 133 -8.37 7.82 -9.23
C ILE A 133 -8.84 8.40 -10.57
N ARG A 134 -7.97 9.09 -11.31
CA ARG A 134 -8.30 9.67 -12.64
C ARG A 134 -8.76 8.62 -13.63
N SER A 135 -8.15 7.44 -13.61
CA SER A 135 -8.55 6.32 -14.47
C SER A 135 -9.98 5.86 -14.17
N LEU A 136 -10.35 5.76 -12.90
CA LEU A 136 -11.68 5.33 -12.46
C LEU A 136 -12.75 6.41 -12.69
N MET A 137 -12.40 7.69 -12.56
CA MET A 137 -13.29 8.82 -12.84
C MET A 137 -13.89 8.76 -14.26
N ARG A 138 -13.12 8.28 -15.24
CA ARG A 138 -13.56 8.20 -16.65
C ARG A 138 -14.77 7.30 -16.86
N PHE A 139 -15.03 6.37 -15.97
CA PHE A 139 -16.17 5.46 -16.03
C PHE A 139 -17.45 6.06 -15.41
N GLY A 140 -17.32 7.22 -14.75
CA GLY A 140 -18.45 7.96 -14.16
C GLY A 140 -18.83 7.45 -12.76
N GLU A 141 -19.72 8.22 -12.13
CA GLU A 141 -20.11 8.04 -10.73
C GLU A 141 -21.10 6.89 -10.51
N ALA A 142 -21.76 6.43 -11.57
CA ALA A 142 -22.74 5.35 -11.47
C ALA A 142 -22.12 4.03 -10.94
N TRP A 143 -20.83 3.83 -11.18
CA TRP A 143 -20.15 2.62 -10.73
C TRP A 143 -19.91 2.60 -9.20
N PRO A 144 -19.27 3.60 -8.60
CA PRO A 144 -19.13 3.63 -7.14
C PRO A 144 -20.45 3.80 -6.40
N ASN A 145 -21.42 4.48 -6.98
CA ASN A 145 -22.73 4.72 -6.35
C ASN A 145 -23.60 3.47 -6.22
N ARG A 146 -23.24 2.36 -6.85
CA ARG A 146 -23.91 1.05 -6.69
C ARG A 146 -23.45 0.28 -5.44
N HIS A 147 -22.43 0.78 -4.75
CA HIS A 147 -21.79 0.09 -3.64
C HIS A 147 -21.91 0.87 -2.34
N ASP A 148 -22.03 0.14 -1.26
CA ASP A 148 -21.95 0.72 0.08
C ASP A 148 -20.49 0.98 0.47
N LEU A 149 -20.09 2.25 0.49
CA LEU A 149 -18.76 2.69 0.89
C LEU A 149 -18.78 3.29 2.31
N SER A 150 -19.81 2.99 3.11
CA SER A 150 -19.98 3.56 4.46
C SER A 150 -18.90 3.11 5.44
N SER A 151 -18.26 1.97 5.18
CA SER A 151 -17.12 1.49 5.99
C SER A 151 -15.90 2.39 5.92
N LEU A 152 -15.70 3.12 4.81
CA LEU A 152 -14.57 4.04 4.67
C LEU A 152 -14.65 5.16 5.71
N ARG A 153 -13.58 5.38 6.46
CA ARG A 153 -13.42 6.51 7.37
C ARG A 153 -12.36 7.50 6.93
N LEU A 154 -11.35 7.04 6.15
CA LEU A 154 -10.24 7.86 5.72
C LEU A 154 -9.73 7.40 4.35
N LEU A 155 -9.36 8.35 3.53
CA LEU A 155 -8.77 8.15 2.21
C LEU A 155 -7.33 8.65 2.18
N GLY A 156 -6.53 8.14 1.27
CA GLY A 156 -5.16 8.61 1.09
C GLY A 156 -4.72 8.63 -0.37
N SER A 157 -3.79 9.53 -0.66
CA SER A 157 -3.19 9.73 -1.98
C SER A 157 -1.67 9.67 -1.89
N VAL A 158 -1.02 9.06 -2.89
CA VAL A 158 0.43 8.83 -2.91
C VAL A 158 1.01 8.74 -4.32
N GLY A 159 2.28 9.09 -4.43
CA GLY A 159 3.13 8.81 -5.58
C GLY A 159 3.24 9.94 -6.58
N GLU A 160 2.28 10.84 -6.62
CA GLU A 160 2.26 12.05 -7.44
C GLU A 160 1.30 13.09 -6.86
N PRO A 161 1.45 14.38 -7.18
CA PRO A 161 0.48 15.39 -6.74
C PRO A 161 -0.92 15.09 -7.27
N ILE A 162 -1.92 15.18 -6.40
CA ILE A 162 -3.32 15.04 -6.81
C ILE A 162 -3.86 16.40 -7.28
N ASN A 163 -4.41 16.43 -8.50
CA ASN A 163 -5.04 17.64 -9.02
C ASN A 163 -6.40 17.89 -8.35
N PRO A 164 -6.85 19.16 -8.24
CA PRO A 164 -8.07 19.52 -7.52
C PRO A 164 -9.31 18.74 -7.96
N GLU A 165 -9.48 18.51 -9.27
CA GLU A 165 -10.64 17.78 -9.81
C GLU A 165 -10.69 16.33 -9.29
N ALA A 166 -9.56 15.63 -9.33
CA ALA A 166 -9.46 14.27 -8.81
C ALA A 166 -9.65 14.22 -7.29
N TRP A 167 -9.10 15.20 -6.56
CA TRP A 167 -9.28 15.33 -5.13
C TRP A 167 -10.76 15.53 -4.76
N HIS A 168 -11.46 16.46 -5.43
CA HIS A 168 -12.88 16.73 -5.19
C HIS A 168 -13.75 15.52 -5.51
N TRP A 169 -13.46 14.83 -6.62
CA TRP A 169 -14.17 13.62 -6.97
C TRP A 169 -13.96 12.53 -5.93
N PHE A 170 -12.71 12.30 -5.53
CA PHE A 170 -12.35 11.29 -4.54
C PHE A 170 -13.03 11.55 -3.19
N HIS A 171 -12.99 12.82 -2.72
CA HIS A 171 -13.65 13.22 -1.48
C HIS A 171 -15.19 13.07 -1.57
N ARG A 172 -15.80 13.61 -2.64
CA ARG A 172 -17.27 13.65 -2.76
C ARG A 172 -17.86 12.30 -3.11
N VAL A 173 -17.29 11.60 -4.09
CA VAL A 173 -17.90 10.38 -4.64
C VAL A 173 -17.53 9.15 -3.84
N ILE A 174 -16.25 8.98 -3.52
CA ILE A 174 -15.76 7.81 -2.77
C ILE A 174 -15.88 8.05 -1.26
N GLY A 175 -15.39 9.17 -0.79
CA GLY A 175 -15.46 9.56 0.62
C GLY A 175 -16.84 10.01 1.10
N LYS A 176 -17.81 10.15 0.16
CA LYS A 176 -19.17 10.63 0.44
C LYS A 176 -19.20 11.97 1.20
N GLY A 177 -18.21 12.83 0.96
CA GLY A 177 -18.06 14.13 1.62
C GLY A 177 -17.70 14.08 3.11
N ARG A 178 -17.48 12.89 3.67
CA ARG A 178 -17.21 12.69 5.13
C ARG A 178 -15.80 12.20 5.43
N CYS A 179 -15.16 11.50 4.50
CA CYS A 179 -13.82 10.97 4.71
C CYS A 179 -12.76 12.05 4.40
N PRO A 180 -11.90 12.41 5.34
CA PRO A 180 -10.74 13.23 5.01
C PRO A 180 -9.81 12.49 4.04
N ILE A 181 -9.01 13.27 3.31
CA ILE A 181 -7.97 12.73 2.41
C ILE A 181 -6.61 13.14 2.94
N MET A 182 -5.76 12.16 3.21
CA MET A 182 -4.35 12.36 3.53
C MET A 182 -3.57 12.29 2.23
N ASP A 183 -3.10 13.45 1.75
CA ASP A 183 -2.23 13.52 0.57
C ASP A 183 -0.78 13.50 1.05
N THR A 184 -0.05 12.44 0.71
CA THR A 184 1.26 12.16 1.29
C THR A 184 2.37 12.36 0.27
N TRP A 185 3.49 12.94 0.72
CA TRP A 185 4.71 13.06 -0.07
C TRP A 185 5.88 12.38 0.62
N TRP A 186 6.64 11.59 -0.13
CA TRP A 186 7.84 10.90 0.30
C TRP A 186 8.57 10.24 -0.88
N GLN A 187 9.68 9.57 -0.62
CA GLN A 187 10.54 8.97 -1.63
C GLN A 187 11.02 7.60 -1.19
N THR A 188 11.56 6.81 -2.13
CA THR A 188 12.26 5.56 -1.81
C THR A 188 13.39 5.78 -0.83
N GLU A 189 14.11 6.89 -0.96
CA GLU A 189 15.23 7.30 -0.11
C GLU A 189 14.82 7.56 1.34
N THR A 190 13.62 8.07 1.56
CA THR A 190 13.10 8.31 2.92
C THR A 190 12.41 7.10 3.52
N GLY A 191 11.88 6.20 2.69
CA GLY A 191 11.19 4.97 3.11
C GLY A 191 9.82 5.15 3.73
N MET A 192 9.44 6.39 4.07
CA MET A 192 8.21 6.73 4.77
C MET A 192 7.79 8.17 4.52
N PHE A 193 6.56 8.53 4.93
CA PHE A 193 6.02 9.88 4.77
C PHE A 193 6.93 10.95 5.36
N GLN A 194 7.05 12.05 4.63
CA GLN A 194 7.69 13.29 5.10
C GLN A 194 6.66 14.40 5.30
N ILE A 195 5.59 14.37 4.51
CA ILE A 195 4.44 15.26 4.58
C ILE A 195 3.19 14.41 4.39
#